data_0cc0facc306b18fa9d73324dac644000
#
_entry.id   0cc0facc306b18fa9d73324dac644000
#
_cell.length_a   1.000
_cell.length_b   1.000
_cell.length_c   1.000
_cell.angle_alpha   90.00
_cell.angle_beta   90.00
_cell.angle_gamma   90.00
#
_symmetry.space_group_name_H-M   'P 1'
#
loop_
_entity.id
_entity.type
_entity.pdbx_description
1 polymer ?
#
loop_
_entity_poly.entity_id
_entity_poly.type
_entity_poly.pdbx_seq_one_letter_code
_entity_poly.pdbx_strand_id
1 'polypeptide(L)'
;LLKMLHPFMPFITEELWQHIYDRKPGESIMRENLVLGGFATEDEQLIAAFEQVKQVVSGIRMVRSSKNIAPKEQLELQVVSKLPADELCIMNYALCIMKMANLSAINVVAEKDATASAFMVGTDEFAVPLGNLIDVEAEIKKMEAQLQHLEGFLAGVMKKLSNERFVANAPEAVVA
;
A
#
# COMPACT_ATOMS: atom_id res chain seq x y z
N LEU A 1 -9.59 -7.14 -20.54
CA LEU A 1 -10.67 -6.48 -19.80
C LEU A 1 -11.59 -5.69 -20.74
N LEU A 2 -11.10 -4.71 -21.52
CA LEU A 2 -11.96 -3.88 -22.40
C LEU A 2 -12.77 -4.70 -23.39
N LYS A 3 -12.15 -5.71 -24.03
CA LYS A 3 -12.85 -6.62 -24.95
C LYS A 3 -13.98 -7.43 -24.28
N MET A 4 -13.81 -7.76 -22.97
CA MET A 4 -14.85 -8.46 -22.20
C MET A 4 -15.99 -7.53 -21.78
N LEU A 5 -15.71 -6.26 -21.53
CA LEU A 5 -16.69 -5.25 -21.14
C LEU A 5 -17.42 -4.65 -22.35
N HIS A 6 -16.85 -4.75 -23.55
CA HIS A 6 -17.37 -4.09 -24.75
C HIS A 6 -18.84 -4.43 -25.07
N PRO A 7 -19.34 -5.68 -24.90
CA PRO A 7 -20.75 -6.00 -25.14
C PRO A 7 -21.73 -5.24 -24.24
N PHE A 8 -21.27 -4.81 -23.07
CA PHE A 8 -22.10 -4.11 -22.06
C PHE A 8 -21.95 -2.59 -22.15
N MET A 9 -20.78 -2.11 -22.52
CA MET A 9 -20.44 -0.68 -22.54
C MET A 9 -19.64 -0.31 -23.80
N PRO A 10 -20.26 -0.39 -25.02
CA PRO A 10 -19.51 -0.29 -26.27
C PRO A 10 -18.81 1.05 -26.47
N PHE A 11 -19.46 2.16 -26.13
CA PHE A 11 -18.89 3.49 -26.40
C PHE A 11 -17.68 3.80 -25.54
N ILE A 12 -17.77 3.58 -24.23
CA ILE A 12 -16.67 3.89 -23.31
C ILE A 12 -15.47 2.97 -23.52
N THR A 13 -15.72 1.69 -23.84
CA THR A 13 -14.65 0.73 -24.09
C THR A 13 -13.95 0.99 -25.42
N GLU A 14 -14.65 1.44 -26.46
CA GLU A 14 -14.03 1.88 -27.71
C GLU A 14 -13.18 3.13 -27.49
N GLU A 15 -13.71 4.14 -26.80
CA GLU A 15 -12.98 5.37 -26.47
C GLU A 15 -11.69 5.08 -25.72
N LEU A 16 -11.76 4.28 -24.68
CA LEU A 16 -10.58 3.85 -23.91
C LEU A 16 -9.61 3.03 -24.78
N TRP A 17 -10.13 2.18 -25.66
CA TRP A 17 -9.33 1.37 -26.57
C TRP A 17 -8.50 2.23 -27.51
N GLN A 18 -9.06 3.31 -28.03
CA GLN A 18 -8.37 4.24 -28.91
C GLN A 18 -7.28 5.05 -28.17
N HIS A 19 -7.48 5.34 -26.88
CA HIS A 19 -6.55 6.16 -26.09
C HIS A 19 -5.39 5.39 -25.44
N ILE A 20 -5.52 4.07 -25.29
CA ILE A 20 -4.47 3.25 -24.65
C ILE A 20 -3.26 3.08 -25.55
N TYR A 21 -3.45 3.09 -26.87
CA TYR A 21 -2.42 2.85 -27.85
C TYR A 21 -2.71 3.59 -29.13
N ASP A 22 -1.67 4.11 -29.80
CA ASP A 22 -1.81 4.76 -31.12
C ASP A 22 -2.29 3.75 -32.16
N ARG A 23 -3.48 3.97 -32.69
CA ARG A 23 -4.14 3.07 -33.64
C ARG A 23 -4.27 3.69 -35.00
N LYS A 24 -4.30 2.84 -36.02
CA LYS A 24 -4.53 3.27 -37.39
C LYS A 24 -5.99 3.64 -37.60
N PRO A 25 -6.28 4.57 -38.53
CA PRO A 25 -7.67 4.87 -38.90
C PRO A 25 -8.44 3.62 -39.29
N GLY A 26 -9.61 3.39 -38.68
CA GLY A 26 -10.46 2.24 -38.92
C GLY A 26 -10.18 1.01 -38.07
N GLU A 27 -9.17 1.03 -37.20
CA GLU A 27 -9.03 0.04 -36.12
C GLU A 27 -10.07 0.29 -35.03
N SER A 28 -10.78 -0.76 -34.63
CA SER A 28 -11.81 -0.71 -33.60
C SER A 28 -11.79 -1.98 -32.79
N ILE A 29 -12.10 -1.87 -31.47
CA ILE A 29 -12.21 -3.03 -30.57
C ILE A 29 -13.25 -4.03 -31.06
N MET A 30 -14.29 -3.58 -31.77
CA MET A 30 -15.33 -4.45 -32.37
C MET A 30 -14.78 -5.44 -33.42
N ARG A 31 -13.67 -5.11 -34.05
CA ARG A 31 -13.03 -5.93 -35.10
C ARG A 31 -11.95 -6.86 -34.53
N GLU A 32 -11.67 -6.73 -33.27
CA GLU A 32 -10.62 -7.48 -32.58
C GLU A 32 -11.12 -8.83 -32.06
N ASN A 33 -10.33 -9.86 -32.25
CA ASN A 33 -10.63 -11.17 -31.71
C ASN A 33 -10.37 -11.22 -30.20
N LEU A 34 -11.28 -11.85 -29.46
CA LEU A 34 -11.04 -12.20 -28.07
C LEU A 34 -10.20 -13.48 -28.05
N VAL A 35 -8.91 -13.32 -27.85
CA VAL A 35 -8.01 -14.46 -27.64
C VAL A 35 -8.07 -14.84 -26.17
N LEU A 36 -8.68 -15.99 -25.88
CA LEU A 36 -8.60 -16.64 -24.58
C LEU A 36 -7.39 -17.56 -24.62
N GLY A 37 -6.21 -16.96 -24.36
CA GLY A 37 -4.96 -17.72 -24.27
C GLY A 37 -4.90 -18.55 -22.97
N GLY A 38 -4.21 -19.69 -23.01
CA GLY A 38 -3.82 -20.40 -21.79
C GLY A 38 -2.80 -19.54 -21.00
N PHE A 39 -2.90 -19.53 -19.70
CA PHE A 39 -1.90 -18.91 -18.85
C PHE A 39 -0.65 -19.80 -18.88
N ALA A 40 0.50 -19.21 -19.20
CA ALA A 40 1.78 -19.86 -19.06
C ALA A 40 2.24 -19.82 -17.59
N THR A 41 3.12 -20.73 -17.20
CA THR A 41 3.71 -20.74 -15.85
C THR A 41 4.48 -19.46 -15.54
N GLU A 42 4.98 -18.78 -16.57
CA GLU A 42 5.63 -17.47 -16.48
C GLU A 42 4.66 -16.38 -15.97
N ASP A 43 3.36 -16.50 -16.27
CA ASP A 43 2.34 -15.57 -15.81
C ASP A 43 2.13 -15.62 -14.29
N GLU A 44 2.35 -16.77 -13.66
CA GLU A 44 2.24 -16.92 -12.18
C GLU A 44 3.31 -16.09 -11.46
N GLN A 45 4.54 -16.10 -11.98
CA GLN A 45 5.64 -15.30 -11.43
C GLN A 45 5.37 -13.80 -11.60
N LEU A 46 4.87 -13.42 -12.76
CA LEU A 46 4.47 -12.03 -13.04
C LEU A 46 3.35 -11.58 -12.11
N ILE A 47 2.33 -12.42 -11.91
CA ILE A 47 1.22 -12.14 -10.99
C ILE A 47 1.73 -11.97 -9.56
N ALA A 48 2.60 -12.86 -9.10
CA ALA A 48 3.17 -12.79 -7.75
C ALA A 48 4.01 -11.51 -7.56
N ALA A 49 4.85 -11.16 -8.54
CA ALA A 49 5.63 -9.93 -8.50
C ALA A 49 4.73 -8.67 -8.48
N PHE A 50 3.66 -8.67 -9.27
CA PHE A 50 2.73 -7.54 -9.29
C PHE A 50 1.88 -7.45 -8.01
N GLU A 51 1.61 -8.57 -7.35
CA GLU A 51 0.98 -8.57 -6.04
C GLU A 51 1.85 -7.88 -4.97
N GLN A 52 3.18 -8.09 -5.01
CA GLN A 52 4.12 -7.35 -4.17
C GLN A 52 4.07 -5.83 -4.46
N VAL A 53 4.05 -5.45 -5.73
CA VAL A 53 3.89 -4.04 -6.13
C VAL A 53 2.63 -3.41 -5.53
N LYS A 54 1.50 -4.12 -5.59
CA LYS A 54 0.23 -3.66 -4.98
C LYS A 54 0.38 -3.46 -3.48
N GLN A 55 1.02 -4.39 -2.78
CA GLN A 55 1.25 -4.29 -1.34
C GLN A 55 2.15 -3.10 -0.98
N VAL A 56 3.22 -2.86 -1.74
CA VAL A 56 4.10 -1.68 -1.56
C VAL A 56 3.31 -0.39 -1.74
N VAL A 57 2.55 -0.26 -2.82
CA VAL A 57 1.72 0.93 -3.08
C VAL A 57 0.68 1.12 -1.96
N SER A 58 0.07 0.04 -1.47
CA SER A 58 -0.87 0.09 -0.35
C SER A 58 -0.19 0.55 0.94
N GLY A 59 1.01 0.04 1.23
CA GLY A 59 1.83 0.47 2.38
C GLY A 59 2.14 1.96 2.35
N ILE A 60 2.56 2.49 1.19
CA ILE A 60 2.83 3.92 1.02
C ILE A 60 1.57 4.75 1.24
N ARG A 61 0.42 4.31 0.72
CA ARG A 61 -0.87 4.99 0.92
C ARG A 61 -1.29 4.98 2.38
N MET A 62 -1.03 3.88 3.09
CA MET A 62 -1.29 3.77 4.53
C MET A 62 -0.41 4.75 5.32
N VAL A 63 0.89 4.87 4.99
CA VAL A 63 1.78 5.86 5.59
C VAL A 63 1.26 7.29 5.33
N ARG A 64 0.86 7.61 4.10
CA ARG A 64 0.26 8.93 3.77
C ARG A 64 -0.98 9.21 4.62
N SER A 65 -1.88 8.24 4.73
CA SER A 65 -3.12 8.39 5.50
C SER A 65 -2.84 8.56 6.98
N SER A 66 -1.94 7.76 7.56
CA SER A 66 -1.60 7.82 8.99
C SER A 66 -0.92 9.13 9.39
N LYS A 67 -0.16 9.73 8.45
CA LYS A 67 0.59 10.97 8.65
C LYS A 67 -0.09 12.22 8.06
N ASN A 68 -1.31 12.09 7.54
CA ASN A 68 -2.08 13.17 6.92
C ASN A 68 -1.36 13.88 5.76
N ILE A 69 -0.55 13.15 5.00
CA ILE A 69 0.20 13.70 3.87
C ILE A 69 -0.70 13.76 2.63
N ALA A 70 -0.78 14.94 2.01
CA ALA A 70 -1.60 15.11 0.82
C ALA A 70 -1.15 14.21 -0.35
N PRO A 71 -2.09 13.65 -1.16
CA PRO A 71 -1.74 12.78 -2.30
C PRO A 71 -0.89 13.47 -3.36
N LYS A 72 -0.92 14.81 -3.43
CA LYS A 72 -0.14 15.62 -4.38
C LYS A 72 1.33 15.77 -3.98
N GLU A 73 1.67 15.60 -2.73
CA GLU A 73 3.04 15.70 -2.26
C GLU A 73 3.86 14.51 -2.75
N GLN A 74 5.05 14.79 -3.24
CA GLN A 74 5.98 13.76 -3.66
C GLN A 74 6.76 13.24 -2.45
N LEU A 75 6.83 11.92 -2.32
CA LEU A 75 7.60 11.24 -1.28
C LEU A 75 8.76 10.49 -1.92
N GLU A 76 9.76 10.18 -1.12
CA GLU A 76 10.81 9.22 -1.48
C GLU A 76 10.50 7.87 -0.83
N LEU A 77 10.90 6.79 -1.50
CA LEU A 77 10.84 5.45 -0.97
C LEU A 77 12.25 4.91 -0.79
N GLN A 78 12.55 4.42 0.38
CA GLN A 78 13.78 3.67 0.66
C GLN A 78 13.45 2.19 0.73
N VAL A 79 14.19 1.40 -0.03
CA VAL A 79 14.16 -0.07 0.06
C VAL A 79 15.35 -0.48 0.91
N VAL A 80 15.08 -1.02 2.09
CA VAL A 80 16.14 -1.43 3.02
C VAL A 80 16.65 -2.81 2.61
N SER A 81 17.76 -2.86 1.92
CA SER A 81 18.35 -4.11 1.45
C SER A 81 19.87 -4.01 1.43
N LYS A 82 20.52 -5.15 1.66
CA LYS A 82 21.96 -5.31 1.46
C LYS A 82 22.30 -5.75 0.04
N LEU A 83 21.31 -6.10 -0.76
CA LEU A 83 21.46 -6.47 -2.16
C LEU A 83 21.50 -5.21 -3.03
N PRO A 84 22.25 -5.22 -4.13
CA PRO A 84 22.26 -4.13 -5.10
C PRO A 84 20.89 -4.00 -5.77
N ALA A 85 20.57 -2.81 -6.27
CA ALA A 85 19.25 -2.47 -6.82
C ALA A 85 18.85 -3.35 -8.02
N ASP A 86 19.79 -3.77 -8.83
CA ASP A 86 19.62 -4.61 -10.02
C ASP A 86 19.24 -6.06 -9.68
N GLU A 87 19.53 -6.53 -8.46
CA GLU A 87 19.12 -7.85 -7.99
C GLU A 87 17.69 -7.86 -7.36
N LEU A 88 17.13 -6.69 -7.11
CA LEU A 88 15.80 -6.57 -6.50
C LEU A 88 14.69 -6.58 -7.54
N CYS A 89 13.87 -7.64 -7.56
CA CYS A 89 12.74 -7.78 -8.50
C CYS A 89 11.80 -6.56 -8.48
N ILE A 90 11.62 -5.92 -7.33
CA ILE A 90 10.76 -4.76 -7.18
C ILE A 90 11.22 -3.55 -8.02
N MET A 91 12.53 -3.45 -8.30
CA MET A 91 13.09 -2.36 -9.09
C MET A 91 12.68 -2.42 -10.56
N ASN A 92 12.32 -3.60 -11.08
CA ASN A 92 11.77 -3.73 -12.43
C ASN A 92 10.43 -3.00 -12.59
N TYR A 93 9.73 -2.77 -11.48
CA TYR A 93 8.44 -2.07 -11.43
C TYR A 93 8.54 -0.67 -10.83
N ALA A 94 9.75 -0.14 -10.65
CA ALA A 94 9.98 1.15 -10.00
C ALA A 94 9.15 2.29 -10.61
N LEU A 95 9.13 2.40 -11.94
CA LEU A 95 8.35 3.42 -12.64
C LEU A 95 6.83 3.30 -12.39
N CYS A 96 6.32 2.06 -12.28
CA CYS A 96 4.92 1.82 -11.97
C CYS A 96 4.61 2.28 -10.53
N ILE A 97 5.45 1.89 -9.56
CA ILE A 97 5.29 2.28 -8.16
C ILE A 97 5.37 3.79 -8.01
N MET A 98 6.36 4.43 -8.65
CA MET A 98 6.53 5.88 -8.61
C MET A 98 5.29 6.63 -9.09
N LYS A 99 4.71 6.21 -10.23
CA LYS A 99 3.49 6.82 -10.76
C LYS A 99 2.25 6.56 -9.91
N MET A 100 2.08 5.33 -9.40
CA MET A 100 0.89 4.95 -8.63
C MET A 100 0.88 5.52 -7.21
N ALA A 101 2.06 5.73 -6.62
CA ALA A 101 2.24 6.25 -5.26
C ALA A 101 2.69 7.71 -5.22
N ASN A 102 2.83 8.37 -6.38
CA ASN A 102 3.36 9.73 -6.52
C ASN A 102 4.68 9.94 -5.78
N LEU A 103 5.70 9.15 -6.17
CA LEU A 103 7.04 9.22 -5.59
C LEU A 103 7.97 10.02 -6.50
N SER A 104 8.90 10.74 -5.89
CA SER A 104 10.00 11.45 -6.56
C SER A 104 11.15 10.50 -6.92
N ALA A 105 11.50 9.58 -6.01
CA ALA A 105 12.59 8.63 -6.19
C ALA A 105 12.36 7.34 -5.40
N ILE A 106 13.04 6.27 -5.82
CA ILE A 106 13.18 5.02 -5.07
C ILE A 106 14.66 4.77 -4.90
N ASN A 107 15.11 4.70 -3.65
CA ASN A 107 16.52 4.53 -3.28
C ASN A 107 16.71 3.21 -2.53
N VAL A 108 17.75 2.45 -2.88
CA VAL A 108 18.14 1.28 -2.10
C VAL A 108 19.15 1.73 -1.06
N VAL A 109 18.87 1.43 0.21
CA VAL A 109 19.72 1.83 1.34
C VAL A 109 20.03 0.61 2.22
N ALA A 110 21.19 0.60 2.84
CA ALA A 110 21.58 -0.46 3.76
C ALA A 110 20.92 -0.29 5.14
N GLU A 111 20.67 0.94 5.54
CA GLU A 111 20.02 1.31 6.80
C GLU A 111 19.00 2.41 6.54
N LYS A 112 17.86 2.33 7.23
CA LYS A 112 16.79 3.33 7.10
C LYS A 112 17.12 4.59 7.91
N ASP A 113 16.58 5.70 7.47
CA ASP A 113 16.64 6.95 8.24
C ASP A 113 15.87 6.82 9.56
N ALA A 114 16.41 7.42 10.63
CA ALA A 114 15.79 7.38 11.95
C ALA A 114 14.38 7.99 12.01
N THR A 115 14.08 8.94 11.10
CA THR A 115 12.80 9.63 11.00
C THR A 115 11.86 9.02 9.96
N ALA A 116 12.26 7.91 9.31
CA ALA A 116 11.46 7.27 8.29
C ALA A 116 10.34 6.40 8.89
N SER A 117 9.17 6.45 8.29
CA SER A 117 8.09 5.51 8.59
C SER A 117 8.31 4.22 7.82
N ALA A 118 8.58 3.14 8.53
CA ALA A 118 8.85 1.83 7.93
C ALA A 118 7.60 0.95 7.87
N PHE A 119 7.51 0.11 6.85
CA PHE A 119 6.53 -0.95 6.72
C PHE A 119 7.16 -2.17 6.03
N MET A 120 6.58 -3.34 6.26
CA MET A 120 7.06 -4.60 5.70
C MET A 120 6.14 -5.07 4.57
N VAL A 121 6.74 -5.60 3.51
CA VAL A 121 6.03 -6.34 2.46
C VAL A 121 6.76 -7.65 2.22
N GLY A 122 6.16 -8.74 2.64
CA GLY A 122 6.85 -10.04 2.66
C GLY A 122 8.06 -9.99 3.60
N THR A 123 9.23 -10.23 3.04
CA THR A 123 10.53 -10.20 3.75
C THR A 123 11.25 -8.86 3.64
N ASP A 124 10.78 -7.97 2.77
CA ASP A 124 11.45 -6.72 2.45
C ASP A 124 10.94 -5.58 3.31
N GLU A 125 11.85 -4.78 3.83
CA GLU A 125 11.53 -3.58 4.59
C GLU A 125 11.60 -2.36 3.68
N PHE A 126 10.53 -1.58 3.73
CA PHE A 126 10.38 -0.32 3.02
C PHE A 126 10.26 0.82 4.02
N ALA A 127 10.88 1.93 3.73
CA ALA A 127 10.84 3.10 4.58
C ALA A 127 10.54 4.36 3.76
N VAL A 128 9.73 5.23 4.29
CA VAL A 128 9.41 6.54 3.71
C VAL A 128 10.02 7.60 4.61
N PRO A 129 11.09 8.29 4.18
CA PRO A 129 11.65 9.37 4.95
C PRO A 129 10.66 10.54 4.97
N LEU A 130 10.27 10.95 6.16
CA LEU A 130 9.22 11.96 6.34
C LEU A 130 9.81 13.36 6.56
N GLY A 131 11.10 13.45 6.90
CA GLY A 131 11.85 14.70 6.99
C GLY A 131 11.06 15.82 7.67
N ASN A 132 10.97 16.97 7.00
CA ASN A 132 10.25 18.15 7.48
C ASN A 132 8.73 18.14 7.17
N LEU A 133 8.20 17.05 6.61
CA LEU A 133 6.78 16.93 6.23
C LEU A 133 5.87 16.69 7.42
N ILE A 134 6.44 16.38 8.58
CA ILE A 134 5.70 16.11 9.81
C ILE A 134 6.17 17.06 10.90
N ASP A 135 5.20 17.67 11.56
CA ASP A 135 5.42 18.34 12.84
C ASP A 135 5.62 17.26 13.92
N VAL A 136 6.90 16.97 14.21
CA VAL A 136 7.30 15.93 15.17
C VAL A 136 6.72 16.22 16.56
N GLU A 137 6.62 17.48 16.96
CA GLU A 137 6.08 17.87 18.26
C GLU A 137 4.57 17.60 18.36
N ALA A 138 3.83 17.87 17.28
CA ALA A 138 2.40 17.58 17.22
C ALA A 138 2.13 16.07 17.23
N GLU A 139 2.98 15.28 16.56
CA GLU A 139 2.85 13.82 16.50
C GLU A 139 3.21 13.18 17.88
N ILE A 140 4.24 13.68 18.54
CA ILE A 140 4.60 13.23 19.90
C ILE A 140 3.44 13.48 20.85
N LYS A 141 2.88 14.70 20.87
CA LYS A 141 1.72 15.03 21.73
C LYS A 141 0.52 14.13 21.45
N LYS A 142 0.27 13.80 20.17
CA LYS A 142 -0.82 12.90 19.79
C LYS A 142 -0.59 11.48 20.30
N MET A 143 0.64 10.97 20.17
CA MET A 143 1.00 9.65 20.66
C MET A 143 0.97 9.59 22.19
N GLU A 144 1.45 10.61 22.89
CA GLU A 144 1.38 10.71 24.36
C GLU A 144 -0.08 10.73 24.85
N ALA A 145 -0.95 11.49 24.17
CA ALA A 145 -2.38 11.50 24.49
C ALA A 145 -3.05 10.14 24.27
N GLN A 146 -2.68 9.43 23.21
CA GLN A 146 -3.17 8.06 22.96
C GLN A 146 -2.67 7.08 24.01
N LEU A 147 -1.40 7.17 24.40
CA LEU A 147 -0.81 6.33 25.43
C LEU A 147 -1.53 6.54 26.76
N GLN A 148 -1.72 7.78 27.17
CA GLN A 148 -2.43 8.13 28.39
C GLN A 148 -3.88 7.63 28.40
N HIS A 149 -4.56 7.72 27.25
CA HIS A 149 -5.91 7.18 27.08
C HIS A 149 -5.94 5.66 27.23
N LEU A 150 -5.00 4.95 26.59
CA LEU A 150 -4.88 3.49 26.67
C LEU A 150 -4.51 3.00 28.07
N GLU A 151 -3.61 3.71 28.76
CA GLU A 151 -3.25 3.42 30.15
C GLU A 151 -4.46 3.60 31.08
N GLY A 152 -5.22 4.69 30.88
CA GLY A 152 -6.46 4.93 31.63
C GLY A 152 -7.51 3.85 31.38
N PHE A 153 -7.65 3.42 30.14
CA PHE A 153 -8.55 2.33 29.77
C PHE A 153 -8.11 1.01 30.42
N LEU A 154 -6.82 0.67 30.33
CA LEU A 154 -6.25 -0.54 30.94
C LEU A 154 -6.42 -0.55 32.46
N ALA A 155 -6.15 0.57 33.14
CA ALA A 155 -6.40 0.71 34.56
C ALA A 155 -7.88 0.51 34.92
N GLY A 156 -8.78 1.04 34.10
CA GLY A 156 -10.23 0.83 34.24
C GLY A 156 -10.67 -0.63 34.06
N VAL A 157 -10.09 -1.33 33.09
CA VAL A 157 -10.34 -2.76 32.86
C VAL A 157 -9.79 -3.59 34.05
N MET A 158 -8.56 -3.34 34.44
CA MET A 158 -7.93 -4.02 35.57
C MET A 158 -8.71 -3.84 36.89
N LYS A 159 -9.25 -2.63 37.12
CA LYS A 159 -10.12 -2.35 38.26
C LYS A 159 -11.44 -3.11 38.21
N LYS A 160 -12.01 -3.32 37.00
CA LYS A 160 -13.21 -4.14 36.84
C LYS A 160 -12.91 -5.63 37.05
N LEU A 161 -11.79 -6.13 36.54
CA LEU A 161 -11.35 -7.52 36.71
C LEU A 161 -10.94 -7.84 38.17
N SER A 162 -10.45 -6.87 38.91
CA SER A 162 -10.14 -7.05 40.35
C SER A 162 -11.39 -7.08 41.24
N ASN A 163 -12.58 -6.76 40.68
CA ASN A 163 -13.84 -6.83 41.43
C ASN A 163 -14.46 -8.23 41.28
N GLU A 164 -14.31 -9.06 42.33
CA GLU A 164 -14.80 -10.44 42.35
C GLU A 164 -16.31 -10.54 42.03
N ARG A 165 -17.11 -9.56 42.48
CA ARG A 165 -18.54 -9.53 42.15
C ARG A 165 -18.84 -9.30 40.69
N PHE A 166 -18.00 -8.54 40.00
CA PHE A 166 -18.12 -8.32 38.54
C PHE A 166 -17.74 -9.58 37.79
N VAL A 167 -16.61 -10.21 38.15
CA VAL A 167 -16.11 -11.44 37.51
C VAL A 167 -17.10 -12.61 37.68
N ALA A 168 -17.74 -12.73 38.85
CA ALA A 168 -18.71 -13.79 39.11
C ALA A 168 -20.05 -13.67 38.35
N ASN A 169 -20.42 -12.45 37.94
CA ASN A 169 -21.68 -12.19 37.27
C ASN A 169 -21.55 -11.81 35.79
N ALA A 170 -20.33 -11.63 35.26
CA ALA A 170 -20.10 -11.26 33.91
C ALA A 170 -20.11 -12.50 32.97
N PRO A 171 -20.62 -12.40 31.73
CA PRO A 171 -20.51 -13.48 30.75
C PRO A 171 -19.05 -13.85 30.45
N GLU A 172 -18.77 -15.15 30.25
CA GLU A 172 -17.39 -15.64 29.96
C GLU A 172 -16.72 -14.88 28.81
N ALA A 173 -17.47 -14.50 27.77
CA ALA A 173 -16.97 -13.74 26.62
C ALA A 173 -16.46 -12.30 26.95
N VAL A 174 -16.73 -11.80 28.17
CA VAL A 174 -16.32 -10.46 28.63
C VAL A 174 -15.14 -10.54 29.60
N VAL A 175 -14.89 -11.71 30.18
CA VAL A 175 -13.84 -11.96 31.17
C VAL A 175 -12.63 -12.67 30.53
N ALA A 176 -12.83 -13.39 29.42
CA ALA A 176 -11.79 -13.97 28.59
C ALA A 176 -11.13 -12.91 27.70
#